data_5b31cceee8a9399963ccc644024369ad
#
_entry.id   5b31cceee8a9399963ccc644024369ad
#
_cell.length_a   1.000
_cell.length_b   1.000
_cell.length_c   1.000
_cell.angle_alpha   90.00
_cell.angle_beta   90.00
_cell.angle_gamma   90.00
#
_symmetry.space_group_name_H-M   'P 1'
#
loop_
_entity.id
_entity.type
_entity.pdbx_description
1 polymer ?
#
loop_
_entity_poly.entity_id
_entity_poly.type
_entity_poly.pdbx_seq_one_letter_code
_entity_poly.pdbx_strand_id
1 'polypeptide(L)'
;MALINEHFLKLPGSYLFADIAKKVNAYKVSHPQQRVISLGIGDVTQPLCPAVIEAMHKATDEMASKASFRGYGPERGYDFLREAIIKHDYLSRGVHIDPSEVFINDGAKSDTGNFQEILRWDNSIGVTDPVYPVYIDSNAMIGRAGVYEAGRWSSVTYLPCTAENNFIPSLPNHRVDMIYLCYPNNPTGTVLTKEELTKWVNYALENDAIILYDAAYQAYI
;
A
#
# COMPACT_ATOMS: atom_id res chain seq x y z
N MET A 1 7.15 14.23 31.74
CA MET A 1 6.17 14.48 30.67
C MET A 1 6.61 13.67 29.45
N ALA A 2 5.71 12.94 28.82
CA ALA A 2 6.05 12.23 27.60
C ALA A 2 6.33 13.23 26.47
N LEU A 3 7.36 12.96 25.66
CA LEU A 3 7.71 13.78 24.52
C LEU A 3 7.06 13.19 23.26
N ILE A 4 6.69 14.07 22.34
CA ILE A 4 6.17 13.69 21.04
C ILE A 4 7.31 13.17 20.15
N ASN A 5 7.00 12.26 19.22
CA ASN A 5 7.93 11.87 18.17
C ASN A 5 8.13 13.07 17.22
N GLU A 6 9.33 13.65 17.22
CA GLU A 6 9.66 14.86 16.46
C GLU A 6 9.57 14.67 14.94
N HIS A 7 9.63 13.42 14.45
CA HIS A 7 9.49 13.15 13.02
C HIS A 7 8.10 13.50 12.49
N PHE A 8 7.05 13.43 13.34
CA PHE A 8 5.71 13.87 12.98
C PHE A 8 5.63 15.37 12.72
N LEU A 9 6.50 16.17 13.33
CA LEU A 9 6.55 17.61 13.11
C LEU A 9 7.12 17.99 11.73
N LYS A 10 7.79 17.05 11.07
CA LYS A 10 8.36 17.24 9.73
C LYS A 10 7.36 16.94 8.61
N LEU A 11 6.26 16.25 8.93
CA LEU A 11 5.23 15.95 7.94
C LEU A 11 4.57 17.22 7.43
N PRO A 12 4.18 17.29 6.13
CA PRO A 12 3.34 18.38 5.63
C PRO A 12 2.11 18.55 6.52
N GLY A 13 1.75 19.79 6.84
CA GLY A 13 0.73 20.12 7.85
C GLY A 13 -0.70 19.65 7.53
N SER A 14 -0.93 19.07 6.35
CA SER A 14 -2.20 18.44 6.02
C SER A 14 -2.03 17.27 5.04
N TYR A 15 -2.92 16.31 5.18
CA TYR A 15 -3.00 15.17 4.26
C TYR A 15 -3.69 15.60 2.95
N LEU A 16 -3.06 15.29 1.82
CA LEU A 16 -3.48 15.71 0.47
C LEU A 16 -5.00 15.58 0.23
N PHE A 17 -5.57 14.45 0.59
CA PHE A 17 -7.01 14.20 0.35
C PHE A 17 -7.92 15.06 1.22
N ALA A 18 -7.49 15.40 2.44
CA ALA A 18 -8.23 16.30 3.31
C ALA A 18 -8.27 17.73 2.74
N ASP A 19 -7.16 18.20 2.17
CA ASP A 19 -7.09 19.50 1.52
C ASP A 19 -7.92 19.57 0.24
N ILE A 20 -7.88 18.53 -0.58
CA ILE A 20 -8.73 18.42 -1.77
C ILE A 20 -10.20 18.48 -1.36
N ALA A 21 -10.61 17.71 -0.34
CA ALA A 21 -11.98 17.72 0.15
C ALA A 21 -12.43 19.11 0.62
N LYS A 22 -11.57 19.84 1.38
CA LYS A 22 -11.84 21.21 1.81
C LYS A 22 -12.01 22.15 0.62
N LYS A 23 -11.12 22.09 -0.38
CA LYS A 23 -11.20 22.92 -1.59
C LYS A 23 -12.46 22.63 -2.39
N VAL A 24 -12.81 21.36 -2.59
CA VAL A 24 -14.05 20.95 -3.29
C VAL A 24 -15.29 21.45 -2.55
N ASN A 25 -15.34 21.32 -1.24
CA ASN A 25 -16.47 21.81 -0.43
C ASN A 25 -16.59 23.33 -0.50
N ALA A 26 -15.49 24.07 -0.37
CA ALA A 26 -15.48 25.51 -0.52
C ALA A 26 -15.99 25.95 -1.92
N TYR A 27 -15.54 25.26 -2.96
CA TYR A 27 -16.01 25.53 -4.33
C TYR A 27 -17.52 25.29 -4.49
N LYS A 28 -18.04 24.16 -3.99
CA LYS A 28 -19.48 23.86 -4.02
C LYS A 28 -20.33 24.90 -3.30
N VAL A 29 -19.84 25.40 -2.17
CA VAL A 29 -20.52 26.46 -1.42
C VAL A 29 -20.56 27.78 -2.21
N SER A 30 -19.45 28.17 -2.83
CA SER A 30 -19.35 29.41 -3.61
C SER A 30 -20.01 29.32 -4.99
N HIS A 31 -20.22 28.10 -5.53
CA HIS A 31 -20.80 27.84 -6.85
C HIS A 31 -21.93 26.80 -6.80
N PRO A 32 -23.05 27.06 -6.09
CA PRO A 32 -24.07 26.03 -5.82
C PRO A 32 -24.79 25.51 -7.06
N GLN A 33 -24.74 26.24 -8.18
CA GLN A 33 -25.34 25.84 -9.46
C GLN A 33 -24.36 25.08 -10.37
N GLN A 34 -23.09 24.96 -9.97
CA GLN A 34 -22.06 24.29 -10.79
C GLN A 34 -21.96 22.81 -10.40
N ARG A 35 -22.01 21.95 -11.42
CA ARG A 35 -21.73 20.51 -11.21
C ARG A 35 -20.23 20.30 -11.09
N VAL A 36 -19.82 19.68 -9.99
CA VAL A 36 -18.42 19.24 -9.81
C VAL A 36 -18.30 17.79 -10.28
N ILE A 37 -17.42 17.55 -11.26
CA ILE A 37 -17.06 16.22 -11.70
C ILE A 37 -15.77 15.82 -10.94
N SER A 38 -15.85 14.77 -10.11
CA SER A 38 -14.70 14.27 -9.36
C SER A 38 -13.94 13.25 -10.20
N LEU A 39 -12.68 13.53 -10.48
CA LEU A 39 -11.74 12.63 -11.17
C LEU A 39 -10.54 12.28 -10.25
N GLY A 40 -10.65 12.63 -8.97
CA GLY A 40 -9.53 12.59 -8.05
C GLY A 40 -9.31 11.22 -7.43
N ILE A 41 -10.12 10.85 -6.45
CA ILE A 41 -9.93 9.59 -5.70
C ILE A 41 -10.64 8.47 -6.46
N GLY A 42 -9.88 7.41 -6.78
CA GLY A 42 -10.48 6.16 -7.23
C GLY A 42 -11.25 5.53 -6.06
N ASP A 43 -12.56 5.37 -6.20
CA ASP A 43 -13.41 4.76 -5.22
C ASP A 43 -14.18 3.60 -5.85
N VAL A 44 -14.57 2.62 -5.03
CA VAL A 44 -15.45 1.54 -5.49
C VAL A 44 -16.82 2.14 -5.80
N THR A 45 -17.29 1.93 -7.02
CA THR A 45 -18.55 2.48 -7.51
C THR A 45 -19.65 1.44 -7.66
N GLN A 46 -19.31 0.17 -7.46
CA GLN A 46 -20.25 -0.94 -7.56
C GLN A 46 -20.53 -1.55 -6.19
N PRO A 47 -21.75 -1.99 -5.92
CA PRO A 47 -22.08 -2.71 -4.70
C PRO A 47 -21.33 -4.05 -4.65
N LEU A 48 -21.19 -4.60 -3.44
CA LEU A 48 -20.65 -5.94 -3.25
C LEU A 48 -21.52 -6.98 -3.98
N CYS A 49 -20.88 -8.00 -4.53
CA CYS A 49 -21.60 -9.09 -5.18
C CYS A 49 -22.42 -9.92 -4.16
N PRO A 50 -23.51 -10.57 -4.60
CA PRO A 50 -24.39 -11.34 -3.70
C PRO A 50 -23.65 -12.39 -2.87
N ALA A 51 -22.65 -13.06 -3.42
CA ALA A 51 -21.87 -14.07 -2.70
C ALA A 51 -21.13 -13.50 -1.49
N VAL A 52 -20.58 -12.28 -1.59
CA VAL A 52 -19.93 -11.61 -0.47
C VAL A 52 -20.95 -11.24 0.61
N ILE A 53 -22.11 -10.68 0.22
CA ILE A 53 -23.17 -10.33 1.16
C ILE A 53 -23.68 -11.57 1.90
N GLU A 54 -23.90 -12.68 1.19
CA GLU A 54 -24.33 -13.94 1.79
C GLU A 54 -23.28 -14.48 2.79
N ALA A 55 -22.00 -14.43 2.44
CA ALA A 55 -20.90 -14.84 3.34
C ALA A 55 -20.85 -13.98 4.61
N MET A 56 -21.06 -12.66 4.49
CA MET A 56 -21.10 -11.76 5.64
C MET A 56 -22.31 -12.06 6.56
N HIS A 57 -23.48 -12.34 6.01
CA HIS A 57 -24.64 -12.77 6.79
C HIS A 57 -24.36 -14.05 7.55
N LYS A 58 -23.82 -15.09 6.89
CA LYS A 58 -23.43 -16.35 7.52
C LYS A 58 -22.42 -16.14 8.65
N ALA A 59 -21.40 -15.32 8.43
CA ALA A 59 -20.41 -15.00 9.45
C ALA A 59 -21.03 -14.30 10.67
N THR A 60 -22.04 -13.43 10.45
CA THR A 60 -22.77 -12.78 11.53
C THR A 60 -23.63 -13.78 12.32
N ASP A 61 -24.31 -14.69 11.61
CA ASP A 61 -25.16 -15.74 12.23
C ASP A 61 -24.31 -16.70 13.10
N GLU A 62 -23.07 -17.02 12.67
CA GLU A 62 -22.13 -17.82 13.47
C GLU A 62 -21.85 -17.20 14.84
N MET A 63 -21.89 -15.87 14.96
CA MET A 63 -21.65 -15.17 16.23
C MET A 63 -22.82 -15.29 17.23
N ALA A 64 -24.00 -15.67 16.77
CA ALA A 64 -25.19 -15.78 17.63
C ALA A 64 -25.24 -17.05 18.49
N SER A 65 -24.41 -18.06 18.21
CA SER A 65 -24.41 -19.35 18.90
C SER A 65 -23.10 -19.60 19.61
N LYS A 66 -23.17 -20.06 20.86
CA LYS A 66 -21.99 -20.46 21.65
C LYS A 66 -21.13 -21.53 20.94
N ALA A 67 -21.75 -22.39 20.12
CA ALA A 67 -21.07 -23.48 19.42
C ALA A 67 -20.23 -22.98 18.24
N SER A 68 -20.62 -21.87 17.59
CA SER A 68 -19.99 -21.30 16.41
C SER A 68 -19.35 -19.93 16.67
N PHE A 69 -19.56 -19.36 17.85
CA PHE A 69 -18.98 -18.08 18.23
C PHE A 69 -17.45 -18.10 18.13
N ARG A 70 -16.91 -17.09 17.50
CA ARG A 70 -15.47 -16.89 17.32
C ARG A 70 -15.02 -15.71 18.18
N GLY A 71 -14.22 -15.99 19.20
CA GLY A 71 -13.56 -14.97 20.01
C GLY A 71 -12.28 -14.44 19.34
N TYR A 72 -11.19 -14.30 20.09
CA TYR A 72 -9.89 -13.98 19.52
C TYR A 72 -9.48 -15.05 18.51
N GLY A 73 -9.20 -14.60 17.29
CA GLY A 73 -8.66 -15.45 16.22
C GLY A 73 -7.18 -15.79 16.45
N PRO A 74 -6.64 -16.75 15.67
CA PRO A 74 -5.19 -16.99 15.62
C PRO A 74 -4.45 -15.73 15.15
N GLU A 75 -3.27 -15.46 15.70
CA GLU A 75 -2.47 -14.26 15.41
C GLU A 75 -2.16 -14.05 13.92
N ARG A 76 -2.00 -15.13 13.16
CA ARG A 76 -1.75 -15.08 11.71
C ARG A 76 -3.01 -15.12 10.85
N GLY A 77 -4.19 -15.17 11.48
CA GLY A 77 -5.48 -15.39 10.81
C GLY A 77 -5.89 -16.86 10.77
N TYR A 78 -7.16 -17.10 10.45
CA TYR A 78 -7.73 -18.45 10.39
C TYR A 78 -7.14 -19.28 9.26
N ASP A 79 -6.86 -20.55 9.52
CA ASP A 79 -6.23 -21.47 8.58
C ASP A 79 -7.05 -21.63 7.30
N PHE A 80 -8.38 -21.73 7.40
CA PHE A 80 -9.24 -21.85 6.22
C PHE A 80 -9.06 -20.69 5.22
N LEU A 81 -8.83 -19.46 5.70
CA LEU A 81 -8.62 -18.30 4.85
C LEU A 81 -7.20 -18.30 4.27
N ARG A 82 -6.21 -18.62 5.09
CA ARG A 82 -4.80 -18.71 4.65
C ARG A 82 -4.62 -19.79 3.59
N GLU A 83 -5.21 -20.97 3.80
CA GLU A 83 -5.21 -22.07 2.83
C GLU A 83 -5.94 -21.69 1.54
N ALA A 84 -7.08 -20.98 1.63
CA ALA A 84 -7.79 -20.49 0.45
C ALA A 84 -6.93 -19.51 -0.36
N ILE A 85 -6.24 -18.57 0.29
CA ILE A 85 -5.31 -17.64 -0.36
C ILE A 85 -4.18 -18.41 -1.04
N ILE A 86 -3.52 -19.33 -0.33
CA ILE A 86 -2.44 -20.15 -0.90
C ILE A 86 -2.92 -20.89 -2.13
N LYS A 87 -4.06 -21.53 -2.03
CA LYS A 87 -4.63 -22.32 -3.13
C LYS A 87 -4.98 -21.50 -4.35
N HIS A 88 -5.66 -20.35 -4.14
CA HIS A 88 -6.25 -19.59 -5.24
C HIS A 88 -5.32 -18.51 -5.80
N ASP A 89 -4.46 -17.92 -4.98
CA ASP A 89 -3.58 -16.84 -5.42
C ASP A 89 -2.16 -17.29 -5.76
N TYR A 90 -1.70 -18.42 -5.20
CA TYR A 90 -0.33 -18.90 -5.40
C TYR A 90 -0.28 -20.24 -6.14
N LEU A 91 -0.85 -21.30 -5.60
CA LEU A 91 -0.78 -22.63 -6.21
C LEU A 91 -1.42 -22.69 -7.60
N SER A 92 -2.51 -21.94 -7.81
CA SER A 92 -3.15 -21.82 -9.13
C SER A 92 -2.23 -21.21 -10.19
N ARG A 93 -1.17 -20.53 -9.77
CA ARG A 93 -0.14 -19.91 -10.63
C ARG A 93 1.19 -20.68 -10.60
N GLY A 94 1.21 -21.87 -9.99
CA GLY A 94 2.41 -22.70 -9.86
C GLY A 94 3.41 -22.21 -8.82
N VAL A 95 3.01 -21.33 -7.93
CA VAL A 95 3.86 -20.81 -6.84
C VAL A 95 3.52 -21.54 -5.55
N HIS A 96 4.54 -22.07 -4.88
CA HIS A 96 4.43 -22.73 -3.58
C HIS A 96 4.93 -21.80 -2.49
N ILE A 97 4.08 -21.52 -1.49
CA ILE A 97 4.43 -20.81 -0.27
C ILE A 97 3.99 -21.63 0.94
N ASP A 98 4.71 -21.48 2.05
CA ASP A 98 4.34 -22.13 3.30
C ASP A 98 3.20 -21.37 4.00
N PRO A 99 2.24 -22.03 4.64
CA PRO A 99 1.20 -21.37 5.41
C PRO A 99 1.73 -20.41 6.48
N SER A 100 2.94 -20.63 6.99
CA SER A 100 3.57 -19.71 7.94
C SER A 100 3.98 -18.36 7.35
N GLU A 101 4.01 -18.25 6.02
CA GLU A 101 4.34 -17.01 5.27
C GLU A 101 3.11 -16.14 5.00
N VAL A 102 1.90 -16.61 5.35
CA VAL A 102 0.65 -15.87 5.12
C VAL A 102 0.12 -15.31 6.43
N PHE A 103 -0.08 -13.99 6.46
CA PHE A 103 -0.64 -13.23 7.58
C PHE A 103 -1.89 -12.49 7.14
N ILE A 104 -2.97 -12.60 7.92
CA ILE A 104 -4.23 -11.90 7.67
C ILE A 104 -4.30 -10.69 8.60
N ASN A 105 -4.55 -9.53 8.02
CA ASN A 105 -4.68 -8.26 8.73
C ASN A 105 -5.84 -7.43 8.18
N ASP A 106 -5.98 -6.20 8.65
CA ASP A 106 -7.05 -5.28 8.29
C ASP A 106 -6.73 -4.41 7.05
N GLY A 107 -5.68 -4.76 6.31
CA GLY A 107 -5.35 -4.14 5.02
C GLY A 107 -3.88 -3.76 4.86
N ALA A 108 -3.43 -3.63 3.62
CA ALA A 108 -2.04 -3.36 3.24
C ALA A 108 -1.46 -2.08 3.87
N LYS A 109 -2.30 -1.08 4.18
CA LYS A 109 -1.84 0.15 4.83
C LYS A 109 -1.34 -0.13 6.25
N SER A 110 -2.03 -0.99 7.00
CA SER A 110 -1.58 -1.41 8.34
C SER A 110 -0.28 -2.19 8.28
N ASP A 111 -0.14 -3.10 7.30
CA ASP A 111 1.12 -3.80 7.06
C ASP A 111 2.26 -2.83 6.74
N THR A 112 2.02 -1.88 5.84
CA THR A 112 3.02 -0.88 5.46
C THR A 112 3.52 -0.09 6.66
N GLY A 113 2.65 0.20 7.63
CA GLY A 113 3.00 0.85 8.88
C GLY A 113 3.76 -0.06 9.84
N ASN A 114 3.22 -1.24 10.12
CA ASN A 114 3.74 -2.15 11.14
C ASN A 114 5.05 -2.82 10.71
N PHE A 115 5.21 -3.13 9.42
CA PHE A 115 6.43 -3.74 8.87
C PHE A 115 7.68 -2.89 9.12
N GLN A 116 7.51 -1.59 9.33
CA GLN A 116 8.61 -0.68 9.64
C GLN A 116 9.36 -1.04 10.92
N GLU A 117 8.66 -1.61 11.91
CA GLU A 117 9.23 -1.89 13.23
C GLU A 117 10.25 -3.04 13.23
N ILE A 118 10.16 -3.97 12.27
CA ILE A 118 11.12 -5.07 12.14
C ILE A 118 12.38 -4.69 11.37
N LEU A 119 12.44 -3.48 10.82
CA LEU A 119 13.54 -3.00 10.01
C LEU A 119 14.27 -1.82 10.69
N ARG A 120 15.57 -1.77 10.57
CA ARG A 120 16.36 -0.68 11.11
C ARG A 120 15.90 0.67 10.55
N TRP A 121 15.93 1.69 11.41
CA TRP A 121 15.52 3.05 11.09
C TRP A 121 16.40 3.75 10.03
N ASP A 122 17.64 3.29 9.87
CA ASP A 122 18.64 3.86 8.95
C ASP A 122 18.69 3.19 7.57
N ASN A 123 17.78 2.25 7.26
CA ASN A 123 17.64 1.69 5.93
C ASN A 123 17.22 2.76 4.92
N SER A 124 17.86 2.76 3.76
CA SER A 124 17.49 3.62 2.63
C SER A 124 16.23 3.10 1.95
N ILE A 125 15.41 4.03 1.44
CA ILE A 125 14.15 3.68 0.78
C ILE A 125 14.10 4.19 -0.66
N GLY A 126 13.51 3.42 -1.55
CA GLY A 126 13.19 3.77 -2.92
C GLY A 126 11.71 3.65 -3.21
N VAL A 127 11.14 4.65 -3.85
CA VAL A 127 9.74 4.69 -4.24
C VAL A 127 9.60 5.17 -5.68
N THR A 128 8.60 4.69 -6.38
CA THR A 128 8.22 5.28 -7.68
C THR A 128 7.76 6.73 -7.50
N ASP A 129 7.88 7.56 -8.53
CA ASP A 129 7.47 8.96 -8.49
C ASP A 129 6.68 9.30 -9.77
N PRO A 130 5.35 9.46 -9.70
CA PRO A 130 4.51 9.53 -8.49
C PRO A 130 4.26 8.17 -7.81
N VAL A 131 3.88 8.24 -6.52
CA VAL A 131 3.65 7.07 -5.68
C VAL A 131 2.46 7.28 -4.73
N TYR A 132 1.92 6.20 -4.20
CA TYR A 132 0.97 6.27 -3.09
C TYR A 132 1.64 6.87 -1.85
N PRO A 133 1.16 8.00 -1.32
CA PRO A 133 1.87 8.80 -0.30
C PRO A 133 2.23 8.03 0.96
N VAL A 134 1.43 7.01 1.32
CA VAL A 134 1.60 6.26 2.58
C VAL A 134 2.96 5.59 2.69
N TYR A 135 3.59 5.16 1.60
CA TYR A 135 4.92 4.56 1.65
C TYR A 135 5.97 5.56 2.15
N ILE A 136 5.87 6.81 1.71
CA ILE A 136 6.77 7.87 2.17
C ILE A 136 6.39 8.31 3.59
N ASP A 137 5.11 8.53 3.84
CA ASP A 137 4.63 9.04 5.13
C ASP A 137 5.00 8.09 6.28
N SER A 138 4.80 6.78 6.11
CA SER A 138 5.18 5.79 7.13
C SER A 138 6.68 5.79 7.43
N ASN A 139 7.52 5.95 6.41
CA ASN A 139 8.96 6.07 6.59
C ASN A 139 9.39 7.42 7.20
N ALA A 140 8.67 8.50 6.88
CA ALA A 140 8.91 9.80 7.50
C ALA A 140 8.56 9.81 8.99
N MET A 141 7.46 9.15 9.38
CA MET A 141 7.01 9.05 10.77
C MET A 141 8.04 8.38 11.69
N ILE A 142 8.83 7.45 11.19
CA ILE A 142 9.90 6.79 11.95
C ILE A 142 11.28 7.43 11.74
N GLY A 143 11.36 8.51 10.95
CA GLY A 143 12.60 9.27 10.73
C GLY A 143 13.47 8.84 9.56
N ARG A 144 13.07 7.83 8.79
CA ARG A 144 13.86 7.28 7.68
C ARG A 144 13.91 8.19 6.45
N ALA A 145 12.90 9.05 6.27
CA ALA A 145 12.80 9.92 5.08
C ALA A 145 13.71 11.16 5.11
N GLY A 146 14.31 11.50 6.26
CA GLY A 146 15.18 12.68 6.38
C GLY A 146 14.44 13.99 6.63
N VAL A 147 14.76 15.03 5.88
CA VAL A 147 14.17 16.38 5.98
C VAL A 147 13.29 16.62 4.74
N TYR A 148 12.14 17.26 4.96
CA TYR A 148 11.23 17.66 3.87
C TYR A 148 11.60 19.09 3.40
N GLU A 149 12.08 19.21 2.18
CA GLU A 149 12.48 20.47 1.56
C GLU A 149 12.07 20.51 0.08
N ALA A 150 11.62 21.65 -0.40
CA ALA A 150 11.23 21.86 -1.80
C ALA A 150 10.26 20.78 -2.36
N GLY A 151 9.37 20.26 -1.53
CA GLY A 151 8.39 19.26 -1.94
C GLY A 151 8.91 17.82 -1.95
N ARG A 152 10.13 17.56 -1.48
CA ARG A 152 10.76 16.23 -1.44
C ARG A 152 11.43 15.95 -0.11
N TRP A 153 11.55 14.65 0.20
CA TRP A 153 12.30 14.16 1.36
C TRP A 153 13.74 13.85 0.96
N SER A 154 14.69 14.33 1.75
CA SER A 154 16.12 14.31 1.41
C SER A 154 16.74 12.90 1.39
N SER A 155 16.18 11.94 2.14
CA SER A 155 16.70 10.57 2.26
C SER A 155 15.85 9.54 1.49
N VAL A 156 14.96 9.99 0.60
CA VAL A 156 14.14 9.12 -0.25
C VAL A 156 14.74 9.08 -1.65
N THR A 157 14.97 7.89 -2.16
CA THR A 157 15.31 7.66 -3.56
C THR A 157 14.03 7.64 -4.38
N TYR A 158 13.79 8.69 -5.14
CA TYR A 158 12.67 8.78 -6.06
C TYR A 158 13.02 8.16 -7.41
N LEU A 159 12.17 7.26 -7.89
CA LEU A 159 12.32 6.54 -9.16
C LEU A 159 11.31 7.10 -10.15
N PRO A 160 11.69 8.03 -11.04
CA PRO A 160 10.76 8.74 -11.90
C PRO A 160 9.97 7.79 -12.80
N CYS A 161 8.64 7.99 -12.84
CA CYS A 161 7.70 7.35 -13.74
C CYS A 161 6.99 8.45 -14.53
N THR A 162 7.51 8.78 -15.71
CA THR A 162 7.05 9.88 -16.55
C THR A 162 6.62 9.37 -17.92
N ALA A 163 5.99 10.24 -18.72
CA ALA A 163 5.61 9.89 -20.09
C ALA A 163 6.83 9.55 -20.96
N GLU A 164 7.96 10.20 -20.71
CA GLU A 164 9.20 10.01 -21.48
C GLU A 164 9.81 8.62 -21.27
N ASN A 165 9.59 7.99 -20.11
CA ASN A 165 10.03 6.62 -19.84
C ASN A 165 8.89 5.61 -19.84
N ASN A 166 7.74 5.94 -20.42
CA ASN A 166 6.53 5.11 -20.46
C ASN A 166 6.07 4.69 -19.04
N PHE A 167 6.31 5.53 -18.05
CA PHE A 167 6.03 5.26 -16.62
C PHE A 167 6.74 4.02 -16.06
N ILE A 168 7.83 3.59 -16.67
CA ILE A 168 8.65 2.46 -16.24
C ILE A 168 9.88 3.00 -15.50
N PRO A 169 10.00 2.79 -14.17
CA PRO A 169 11.11 3.31 -13.42
C PRO A 169 12.41 2.57 -13.73
N SER A 170 13.51 3.33 -13.85
CA SER A 170 14.84 2.74 -13.94
C SER A 170 15.33 2.26 -12.58
N LEU A 171 16.16 1.23 -12.57
CA LEU A 171 16.85 0.79 -11.36
C LEU A 171 17.71 1.93 -10.79
N PRO A 172 17.80 2.07 -9.46
CA PRO A 172 18.68 3.07 -8.86
C PRO A 172 20.16 2.74 -9.16
N ASN A 173 20.98 3.78 -9.29
CA ASN A 173 22.42 3.64 -9.54
C ASN A 173 23.27 3.51 -8.26
N HIS A 174 22.62 3.33 -7.13
CA HIS A 174 23.21 3.14 -5.81
C HIS A 174 22.37 2.13 -5.03
N ARG A 175 22.90 1.59 -3.95
CA ARG A 175 22.18 0.66 -3.10
C ARG A 175 20.97 1.33 -2.43
N VAL A 176 19.83 0.65 -2.49
CA VAL A 176 18.60 0.99 -1.78
C VAL A 176 18.15 -0.27 -1.04
N ASP A 177 17.92 -0.16 0.27
CA ASP A 177 17.64 -1.32 1.12
C ASP A 177 16.18 -1.76 1.06
N MET A 178 15.26 -0.82 0.86
CA MET A 178 13.81 -1.08 0.81
C MET A 178 13.20 -0.42 -0.41
N ILE A 179 12.55 -1.20 -1.26
CA ILE A 179 11.95 -0.72 -2.51
C ILE A 179 10.46 -0.97 -2.45
N TYR A 180 9.67 0.09 -2.63
CA TYR A 180 8.22 0.01 -2.72
C TYR A 180 7.77 -0.01 -4.18
N LEU A 181 7.13 -1.10 -4.57
CA LEU A 181 6.53 -1.28 -5.90
C LEU A 181 5.04 -1.55 -5.76
N CYS A 182 4.22 -0.81 -6.46
CA CYS A 182 2.78 -1.02 -6.53
C CYS A 182 2.39 -1.25 -7.99
N TYR A 183 1.88 -2.45 -8.32
CA TYR A 183 1.46 -2.72 -9.70
C TYR A 183 0.21 -3.60 -9.75
N PRO A 184 -0.83 -3.13 -10.49
CA PRO A 184 -0.95 -1.84 -11.18
C PRO A 184 -0.66 -0.66 -10.27
N ASN A 185 0.07 0.35 -10.77
CA ASN A 185 0.56 1.44 -9.94
C ASN A 185 -0.54 2.44 -9.54
N ASN A 186 -0.55 2.83 -8.30
CA ASN A 186 -1.27 3.99 -7.81
C ASN A 186 -0.29 5.17 -7.69
N PRO A 187 -0.41 6.28 -8.51
CA PRO A 187 -1.63 6.69 -9.20
C PRO A 187 -1.64 6.50 -10.74
N THR A 188 -0.60 5.96 -11.37
CA THR A 188 -0.45 6.00 -12.83
C THR A 188 -1.28 4.94 -13.58
N GLY A 189 -1.71 3.88 -12.89
CA GLY A 189 -2.43 2.75 -13.50
C GLY A 189 -1.58 1.85 -14.39
N THR A 190 -0.28 2.09 -14.47
CA THR A 190 0.66 1.32 -15.29
C THR A 190 1.04 -0.01 -14.64
N VAL A 191 1.51 -0.95 -15.45
CA VAL A 191 2.00 -2.27 -15.03
C VAL A 191 3.42 -2.47 -15.52
N LEU A 192 4.15 -3.38 -14.88
CA LEU A 192 5.44 -3.88 -15.38
C LEU A 192 5.24 -5.22 -16.08
N THR A 193 6.00 -5.46 -17.14
CA THR A 193 6.14 -6.77 -17.73
C THR A 193 6.91 -7.71 -16.78
N LYS A 194 6.83 -9.01 -17.03
CA LYS A 194 7.61 -9.99 -16.26
C LYS A 194 9.12 -9.73 -16.35
N GLU A 195 9.60 -9.34 -17.53
CA GLU A 195 11.00 -9.00 -17.77
C GLU A 195 11.45 -7.77 -16.98
N GLU A 196 10.60 -6.75 -16.91
CA GLU A 196 10.86 -5.54 -16.12
C GLU A 196 10.86 -5.84 -14.63
N LEU A 197 9.87 -6.59 -14.14
CA LEU A 197 9.82 -7.00 -12.74
C LEU A 197 11.01 -7.90 -12.36
N THR A 198 11.47 -8.77 -13.28
CA THR A 198 12.66 -9.60 -13.07
C THR A 198 13.91 -8.76 -12.81
N LYS A 199 14.06 -7.60 -13.45
CA LYS A 199 15.18 -6.69 -13.18
C LYS A 199 15.19 -6.20 -11.74
N TRP A 200 14.01 -5.90 -11.18
CA TRP A 200 13.86 -5.48 -9.79
C TRP A 200 14.17 -6.61 -8.81
N VAL A 201 13.72 -7.83 -9.10
CA VAL A 201 14.07 -9.01 -8.29
C VAL A 201 15.59 -9.24 -8.29
N ASN A 202 16.23 -9.19 -9.46
CA ASN A 202 17.68 -9.36 -9.55
C ASN A 202 18.42 -8.24 -8.80
N TYR A 203 17.99 -6.98 -8.95
CA TYR A 203 18.54 -5.87 -8.20
C TYR A 203 18.46 -6.11 -6.68
N ALA A 204 17.31 -6.57 -6.20
CA ALA A 204 17.12 -6.84 -4.77
C ALA A 204 18.04 -7.97 -4.27
N LEU A 205 18.19 -9.05 -5.05
CA LEU A 205 19.11 -10.15 -4.73
C LEU A 205 20.58 -9.71 -4.73
N GLU A 206 20.98 -8.88 -5.69
CA GLU A 206 22.37 -8.39 -5.81
C GLU A 206 22.75 -7.38 -4.71
N ASN A 207 21.77 -6.69 -4.14
CA ASN A 207 21.97 -5.64 -3.15
C ASN A 207 21.51 -6.01 -1.73
N ASP A 208 21.08 -7.26 -1.48
CA ASP A 208 20.45 -7.68 -0.22
C ASP A 208 19.30 -6.74 0.18
N ALA A 209 18.49 -6.32 -0.78
CA ALA A 209 17.39 -5.40 -0.60
C ALA A 209 16.05 -6.13 -0.45
N ILE A 210 15.07 -5.45 0.16
CA ILE A 210 13.69 -5.94 0.30
C ILE A 210 12.80 -5.21 -0.68
N ILE A 211 11.96 -5.95 -1.41
CA ILE A 211 10.86 -5.40 -2.20
C ILE A 211 9.56 -5.55 -1.40
N LEU A 212 8.92 -4.42 -1.10
CA LEU A 212 7.53 -4.39 -0.64
C LEU A 212 6.64 -4.23 -1.88
N TYR A 213 6.03 -5.33 -2.31
CA TYR A 213 5.20 -5.36 -3.50
C TYR A 213 3.72 -5.26 -3.13
N ASP A 214 3.14 -4.09 -3.39
CA ASP A 214 1.71 -3.84 -3.16
C ASP A 214 0.90 -4.29 -4.39
N ALA A 215 0.13 -5.35 -4.20
CA ALA A 215 -0.69 -5.98 -5.24
C ALA A 215 -2.19 -5.64 -5.11
N ALA A 216 -2.54 -4.51 -4.48
CA ALA A 216 -3.93 -4.13 -4.22
C ALA A 216 -4.82 -4.13 -5.47
N TYR A 217 -4.24 -3.89 -6.64
CA TYR A 217 -4.94 -3.80 -7.91
C TYR A 217 -4.69 -4.98 -8.86
N GLN A 218 -4.06 -6.06 -8.40
CA GLN A 218 -3.68 -7.20 -9.25
C GLN A 218 -4.86 -7.84 -10.00
N ALA A 219 -6.07 -7.76 -9.47
CA ALA A 219 -7.26 -8.32 -10.10
C ALA A 219 -7.74 -7.55 -11.35
N TYR A 220 -7.12 -6.40 -11.65
CA TYR A 220 -7.48 -5.56 -12.80
C TYR A 220 -6.52 -5.70 -13.99
N ILE A 221 -5.63 -6.69 -13.98
CA ILE A 221 -4.72 -7.02 -15.08
C ILE A 221 -5.33 -8.11 -15.96
#